data_701645671739eadf763af112380ad57e
#
_entry.id   701645671739eadf763af112380ad57e
#
_cell.length_a   1.000
_cell.length_b   1.000
_cell.length_c   1.000
_cell.angle_alpha   90.00
_cell.angle_beta   90.00
_cell.angle_gamma   90.00
#
_symmetry.space_group_name_H-M   'P 1'
#
loop_
_entity.id
_entity.type
_entity.pdbx_description
1 polymer ?
#
loop_
_entity_poly.entity_id
_entity_poly.type
_entity_poly.pdbx_seq_one_letter_code
_entity_poly.pdbx_strand_id
1 'polypeptide(L)'
;MEPSWILLAAGLVLVLLVVAWVLRSRARRAATSVPPAAPPGRVVAPGERLRRGLAATRQRLTAPLESVFGRAGGDVERTLGELEEVLVGADVGVATAGALVARVRERVPSGAEASAVRRAVREEMCELLAGTPAPAPSSKPWVVLVMGVNGVGKTTTIGKLAALHRQSGRRVLLVAADTFRAAASDQLAVWAERVGADLVRQRPGSDPAAVVFDGLQAAKARAIDVVLVDTAGRLHTRTNLMEELRKLRRVIAREVPGAPHETLLVLDATTGQNAVAQARTFSEAATVTGVVLTKLDGTARGGVAIAVRREIGAPLQYVGLGEGVEDLRPFDARDFVDALFGGEADA
;
A
#
# COMPACT_ATOMS: atom_id res chain seq x y z
N MET A 1 -20.10 -39.23 53.58
CA MET A 1 -19.33 -37.98 53.27
C MET A 1 -19.11 -37.94 51.78
N GLU A 2 -19.97 -37.24 51.06
CA GLU A 2 -19.87 -37.07 49.58
C GLU A 2 -18.73 -36.07 49.25
N PRO A 3 -17.88 -36.34 48.28
CA PRO A 3 -16.73 -35.48 48.01
C PRO A 3 -17.16 -34.24 47.23
N SER A 4 -17.55 -33.20 47.93
CA SER A 4 -17.93 -31.88 47.39
C SER A 4 -16.82 -31.24 46.48
N TRP A 5 -15.59 -31.72 46.57
CA TRP A 5 -14.49 -31.28 45.71
C TRP A 5 -14.64 -31.74 44.24
N ILE A 6 -15.34 -32.85 43.95
CA ILE A 6 -15.57 -33.33 42.57
C ILE A 6 -16.52 -32.36 41.85
N LEU A 7 -17.55 -31.84 42.52
CA LEU A 7 -18.47 -30.87 41.94
C LEU A 7 -17.77 -29.51 41.68
N LEU A 8 -16.86 -29.10 42.57
CA LEU A 8 -16.06 -27.89 42.38
C LEU A 8 -15.08 -28.05 41.22
N ALA A 9 -14.41 -29.19 41.10
CA ALA A 9 -13.52 -29.48 39.98
C ALA A 9 -14.26 -29.51 38.62
N ALA A 10 -15.42 -30.15 38.56
CA ALA A 10 -16.29 -30.20 37.39
C ALA A 10 -16.76 -28.78 36.95
N GLY A 11 -17.15 -27.96 37.96
CA GLY A 11 -17.53 -26.56 37.71
C GLY A 11 -16.37 -25.73 37.15
N LEU A 12 -15.16 -25.88 37.68
CA LEU A 12 -13.97 -25.19 37.20
C LEU A 12 -13.61 -25.57 35.75
N VAL A 13 -13.67 -26.87 35.43
CA VAL A 13 -13.43 -27.37 34.06
C VAL A 13 -14.47 -26.82 33.10
N LEU A 14 -15.75 -26.77 33.48
CA LEU A 14 -16.81 -26.20 32.64
C LEU A 14 -16.58 -24.72 32.37
N VAL A 15 -16.18 -23.92 33.36
CA VAL A 15 -15.88 -22.52 33.25
C VAL A 15 -14.67 -22.31 32.28
N LEU A 16 -13.62 -23.11 32.46
CA LEU A 16 -12.44 -23.04 31.55
C LEU A 16 -12.79 -23.38 30.11
N LEU A 17 -13.66 -24.39 29.88
CA LEU A 17 -14.12 -24.74 28.53
C LEU A 17 -14.98 -23.64 27.93
N VAL A 18 -15.87 -23.00 28.69
CA VAL A 18 -16.68 -21.86 28.24
C VAL A 18 -15.78 -20.66 27.91
N VAL A 19 -14.81 -20.33 28.76
CA VAL A 19 -13.85 -19.25 28.51
C VAL A 19 -13.03 -19.54 27.26
N ALA A 20 -12.51 -20.75 27.12
CA ALA A 20 -11.77 -21.18 25.93
C ALA A 20 -12.63 -21.11 24.65
N TRP A 21 -13.90 -21.50 24.73
CA TRP A 21 -14.85 -21.39 23.62
C TRP A 21 -15.15 -19.93 23.25
N VAL A 22 -15.39 -19.07 24.25
CA VAL A 22 -15.64 -17.63 24.05
C VAL A 22 -14.40 -16.94 23.42
N LEU A 23 -13.18 -17.24 23.92
CA LEU A 23 -11.95 -16.71 23.38
C LEU A 23 -11.73 -17.20 21.95
N ARG A 24 -11.97 -18.46 21.66
CA ARG A 24 -11.87 -19.06 20.34
C ARG A 24 -12.91 -18.51 19.35
N SER A 25 -14.14 -18.25 19.82
CA SER A 25 -15.21 -17.65 19.01
C SER A 25 -14.94 -16.17 18.73
N ARG A 26 -14.37 -15.41 19.69
CA ARG A 26 -13.92 -14.03 19.47
C ARG A 26 -12.73 -13.96 18.50
N ALA A 27 -11.76 -14.86 18.65
CA ALA A 27 -10.63 -14.96 17.70
C ALA A 27 -11.10 -15.32 16.27
N ARG A 28 -12.07 -16.21 16.13
CA ARG A 28 -12.67 -16.53 14.83
C ARG A 28 -13.44 -15.34 14.23
N ARG A 29 -14.19 -14.56 15.02
CA ARG A 29 -14.89 -13.36 14.55
C ARG A 29 -13.95 -12.23 14.16
N ALA A 30 -12.82 -12.08 14.84
CA ALA A 30 -11.79 -11.11 14.46
C ALA A 30 -11.01 -11.52 13.20
N ALA A 31 -10.89 -12.82 12.90
CA ALA A 31 -10.21 -13.33 11.73
C ALA A 31 -11.07 -13.29 10.44
N THR A 32 -12.38 -13.13 10.54
CA THR A 32 -13.33 -13.17 9.42
C THR A 32 -13.89 -11.81 9.01
N SER A 33 -13.37 -10.71 9.54
CA SER A 33 -13.79 -9.37 9.09
C SER A 33 -13.09 -8.94 7.80
N VAL A 34 -13.37 -9.65 6.71
CA VAL A 34 -13.45 -8.98 5.41
C VAL A 34 -14.78 -8.20 5.45
N PRO A 35 -14.75 -6.87 5.33
CA PRO A 35 -15.98 -6.09 5.37
C PRO A 35 -16.99 -6.63 4.34
N PRO A 36 -18.29 -6.74 4.66
CA PRO A 36 -19.29 -7.09 3.67
C PRO A 36 -19.17 -6.13 2.50
N ALA A 37 -19.37 -6.64 1.27
CA ALA A 37 -19.42 -5.79 0.09
C ALA A 37 -20.39 -4.64 0.38
N ALA A 38 -19.88 -3.41 0.36
CA ALA A 38 -20.71 -2.23 0.49
C ALA A 38 -21.81 -2.31 -0.60
N PRO A 39 -23.07 -1.94 -0.31
CA PRO A 39 -24.11 -1.89 -1.31
C PRO A 39 -23.61 -1.04 -2.49
N PRO A 40 -24.06 -1.30 -3.73
CA PRO A 40 -23.60 -0.57 -4.91
C PRO A 40 -23.91 0.92 -4.68
N GLY A 41 -22.88 1.63 -4.18
CA GLY A 41 -22.94 3.06 -3.94
C GLY A 41 -22.92 3.77 -5.28
N ARG A 42 -23.57 4.92 -5.32
CA ARG A 42 -23.56 5.89 -6.42
C ARG A 42 -22.18 5.90 -7.07
N VAL A 43 -22.11 5.67 -8.37
CA VAL A 43 -20.85 5.69 -9.14
C VAL A 43 -20.22 7.07 -8.96
N VAL A 44 -19.28 7.17 -8.04
CA VAL A 44 -18.54 8.40 -7.78
C VAL A 44 -17.43 8.49 -8.82
N ALA A 45 -17.32 9.64 -9.47
CA ALA A 45 -16.28 9.87 -10.48
C ALA A 45 -14.87 9.59 -9.91
N PRO A 46 -13.94 9.07 -10.73
CA PRO A 46 -12.59 8.68 -10.29
C PRO A 46 -11.86 9.74 -9.47
N GLY A 47 -11.87 11.00 -9.93
CA GLY A 47 -11.22 12.12 -9.25
C GLY A 47 -11.88 12.51 -7.91
N GLU A 48 -13.18 12.28 -7.75
CA GLU A 48 -13.90 12.62 -6.52
C GLU A 48 -13.53 11.67 -5.36
N ARG A 49 -13.30 10.38 -5.64
CA ARG A 49 -12.84 9.42 -4.62
C ARG A 49 -11.42 9.78 -4.13
N LEU A 50 -10.54 10.17 -5.04
CA LEU A 50 -9.19 10.61 -4.68
C LEU A 50 -9.25 11.88 -3.83
N ARG A 51 -10.04 12.87 -4.21
CA ARG A 51 -10.23 14.10 -3.43
C ARG A 51 -10.80 13.83 -2.04
N ARG A 52 -11.75 12.89 -1.92
CA ARG A 52 -12.28 12.47 -0.60
C ARG A 52 -11.22 11.75 0.22
N GLY A 53 -10.48 10.81 -0.37
CA GLY A 53 -9.41 10.08 0.31
C GLY A 53 -8.30 11.01 0.78
N LEU A 54 -7.99 12.06 0.05
CA LEU A 54 -6.97 13.04 0.41
C LEU A 54 -7.50 14.24 1.22
N ALA A 55 -8.79 14.24 1.61
CA ALA A 55 -9.40 15.40 2.27
C ALA A 55 -8.68 15.79 3.57
N ALA A 56 -8.30 14.82 4.41
CA ALA A 56 -7.56 15.08 5.66
C ALA A 56 -6.14 15.62 5.38
N THR A 57 -5.44 15.07 4.40
CA THR A 57 -4.11 15.55 3.98
C THR A 57 -4.22 16.95 3.40
N ARG A 58 -5.21 17.19 2.54
CA ARG A 58 -5.49 18.51 1.96
C ARG A 58 -5.74 19.54 3.04
N GLN A 59 -6.62 19.26 3.98
CA GLN A 59 -6.96 20.20 5.07
C GLN A 59 -5.72 20.58 5.86
N ARG A 60 -4.78 19.66 6.07
CA ARG A 60 -3.53 19.93 6.79
C ARG A 60 -2.50 20.71 5.97
N LEU A 61 -2.53 20.57 4.64
CA LEU A 61 -1.62 21.27 3.72
C LEU A 61 -2.18 22.60 3.23
N THR A 62 -3.46 22.63 2.82
CA THR A 62 -4.02 23.78 2.08
C THR A 62 -4.08 25.04 2.94
N ALA A 63 -4.61 24.97 4.16
CA ALA A 63 -4.73 26.17 5.00
C ALA A 63 -3.37 26.82 5.35
N PRO A 64 -2.32 26.06 5.74
CA PRO A 64 -0.99 26.64 5.90
C PRO A 64 -0.41 27.18 4.59
N LEU A 65 -0.55 26.45 3.45
CA LEU A 65 -0.06 26.92 2.15
C LEU A 65 -0.74 28.21 1.70
N GLU A 66 -2.07 28.29 1.83
CA GLU A 66 -2.80 29.53 1.52
C GLU A 66 -2.36 30.69 2.41
N SER A 67 -2.06 30.44 3.68
CA SER A 67 -1.49 31.45 4.59
C SER A 67 -0.10 31.91 4.15
N VAL A 68 0.76 30.99 3.69
CA VAL A 68 2.10 31.29 3.16
C VAL A 68 1.97 32.13 1.89
N PHE A 69 1.17 31.68 0.93
CA PHE A 69 0.99 32.38 -0.34
C PHE A 69 0.20 33.70 -0.20
N GLY A 70 -0.77 33.78 0.72
CA GLY A 70 -1.53 35.01 0.98
C GLY A 70 -0.73 36.14 1.65
N ARG A 71 0.38 35.80 2.33
CA ARG A 71 1.29 36.76 2.95
C ARG A 71 2.49 37.12 2.07
N ALA A 72 2.67 36.48 0.95
CA ALA A 72 3.79 36.67 0.05
C ALA A 72 3.73 38.08 -0.60
N GLY A 73 4.22 39.08 0.12
CA GLY A 73 4.36 40.44 -0.37
C GLY A 73 5.62 40.67 -1.23
N GLY A 74 6.02 39.68 -2.07
CA GLY A 74 7.21 39.76 -2.92
C GLY A 74 8.51 39.26 -2.28
N ASP A 75 8.49 38.81 -1.02
CA ASP A 75 9.63 38.15 -0.36
C ASP A 75 9.60 36.64 -0.62
N VAL A 76 10.20 36.23 -1.73
CA VAL A 76 10.28 34.82 -2.16
C VAL A 76 11.04 33.96 -1.14
N GLU A 77 12.14 34.47 -0.55
CA GLU A 77 12.95 33.68 0.38
C GLU A 77 12.19 33.35 1.67
N ARG A 78 11.46 34.31 2.20
CA ARG A 78 10.58 34.08 3.34
C ARG A 78 9.48 33.08 3.00
N THR A 79 8.84 33.24 1.85
CA THR A 79 7.79 32.33 1.37
C THR A 79 8.31 30.90 1.24
N LEU A 80 9.51 30.70 0.72
CA LEU A 80 10.15 29.39 0.58
C LEU A 80 10.51 28.76 1.93
N GLY A 81 10.96 29.55 2.91
CA GLY A 81 11.20 29.07 4.27
C GLY A 81 9.93 28.59 4.97
N GLU A 82 8.85 29.40 4.92
CA GLU A 82 7.54 29.01 5.47
C GLU A 82 6.95 27.79 4.74
N LEU A 83 7.17 27.65 3.42
CA LEU A 83 6.79 26.49 2.63
C LEU A 83 7.49 25.21 3.10
N GLU A 84 8.81 25.28 3.38
CA GLU A 84 9.56 24.13 3.87
C GLU A 84 8.98 23.59 5.18
N GLU A 85 8.65 24.49 6.12
CA GLU A 85 8.01 24.11 7.40
C GLU A 85 6.67 23.41 7.20
N VAL A 86 5.84 23.92 6.29
CA VAL A 86 4.53 23.31 5.95
C VAL A 86 4.71 21.93 5.36
N LEU A 87 5.65 21.73 4.44
CA LEU A 87 5.94 20.45 3.81
C LEU A 87 6.46 19.42 4.82
N VAL A 88 7.34 19.82 5.73
CA VAL A 88 7.82 18.97 6.81
C VAL A 88 6.66 18.55 7.72
N GLY A 89 5.79 19.50 8.09
CA GLY A 89 4.58 19.25 8.88
C GLY A 89 3.59 18.28 8.23
N ALA A 90 3.64 18.16 6.91
CA ALA A 90 2.82 17.23 6.11
C ALA A 90 3.48 15.85 5.86
N ASP A 91 4.52 15.52 6.60
CA ASP A 91 5.29 14.26 6.48
C ASP A 91 6.06 14.08 5.15
N VAL A 92 6.34 15.16 4.41
CA VAL A 92 7.25 15.13 3.25
C VAL A 92 8.69 14.81 3.68
N GLY A 93 9.02 15.12 4.95
CA GLY A 93 10.35 14.91 5.52
C GLY A 93 11.34 16.03 5.15
N VAL A 94 12.23 16.35 6.09
CA VAL A 94 13.15 17.50 6.01
C VAL A 94 14.00 17.50 4.73
N ALA A 95 14.66 16.37 4.44
CA ALA A 95 15.54 16.27 3.27
C ALA A 95 14.79 16.42 1.94
N THR A 96 13.54 15.94 1.87
CA THR A 96 12.72 16.03 0.67
C THR A 96 12.12 17.43 0.51
N ALA A 97 11.66 18.03 1.60
CA ALA A 97 11.14 19.41 1.63
C ALA A 97 12.22 20.41 1.20
N GLY A 98 13.41 20.32 1.81
CA GLY A 98 14.53 21.21 1.45
C GLY A 98 14.95 21.07 -0.02
N ALA A 99 15.00 19.83 -0.56
CA ALA A 99 15.32 19.66 -1.98
C ALA A 99 14.23 20.17 -2.90
N LEU A 100 12.95 20.02 -2.56
CA LEU A 100 11.85 20.58 -3.33
C LEU A 100 11.91 22.12 -3.32
N VAL A 101 12.13 22.73 -2.16
CA VAL A 101 12.26 24.17 -2.01
C VAL A 101 13.46 24.71 -2.81
N ALA A 102 14.60 24.00 -2.80
CA ALA A 102 15.77 24.39 -3.59
C ALA A 102 15.45 24.42 -5.09
N ARG A 103 14.76 23.42 -5.63
CA ARG A 103 14.35 23.38 -7.05
C ARG A 103 13.33 24.47 -7.39
N VAL A 104 12.39 24.75 -6.49
CA VAL A 104 11.45 25.87 -6.67
C VAL A 104 12.19 27.20 -6.70
N ARG A 105 13.19 27.40 -5.82
CA ARG A 105 14.03 28.59 -5.80
C ARG A 105 14.76 28.82 -7.15
N GLU A 106 15.25 27.77 -7.77
CA GLU A 106 15.92 27.88 -9.08
C GLU A 106 14.97 28.28 -10.22
N ARG A 107 13.68 27.98 -10.10
CA ARG A 107 12.66 28.28 -11.12
C ARG A 107 11.99 29.64 -10.96
N VAL A 108 11.96 30.14 -9.74
CA VAL A 108 11.20 31.36 -9.42
C VAL A 108 12.15 32.55 -9.30
N PRO A 109 11.97 33.62 -10.09
CA PRO A 109 12.79 34.81 -9.98
C PRO A 109 12.54 35.56 -8.66
N SER A 110 13.54 36.29 -8.18
CA SER A 110 13.42 37.15 -7.02
C SER A 110 12.30 38.19 -7.24
N GLY A 111 11.40 38.34 -6.26
CA GLY A 111 10.27 39.24 -6.37
C GLY A 111 9.05 38.69 -7.14
N ALA A 112 9.04 37.40 -7.46
CA ALA A 112 7.89 36.75 -8.09
C ALA A 112 6.65 36.80 -7.16
N GLU A 113 5.49 36.82 -7.79
CA GLU A 113 4.21 36.73 -7.06
C GLU A 113 3.98 35.34 -6.45
N ALA A 114 3.20 35.28 -5.40
CA ALA A 114 2.80 34.05 -4.72
C ALA A 114 2.21 32.99 -5.65
N SER A 115 1.47 33.40 -6.67
CA SER A 115 0.89 32.56 -7.71
C SER A 115 1.96 31.81 -8.52
N ALA A 116 3.08 32.47 -8.81
CA ALA A 116 4.21 31.87 -9.52
C ALA A 116 4.95 30.84 -8.64
N VAL A 117 5.16 31.15 -7.34
CA VAL A 117 5.74 30.20 -6.38
C VAL A 117 4.82 28.98 -6.23
N ARG A 118 3.52 29.17 -6.04
CA ARG A 118 2.54 28.09 -5.93
C ARG A 118 2.56 27.15 -7.16
N ARG A 119 2.59 27.71 -8.36
CA ARG A 119 2.67 26.96 -9.60
C ARG A 119 3.96 26.15 -9.68
N ALA A 120 5.11 26.77 -9.38
CA ALA A 120 6.40 26.08 -9.38
C ALA A 120 6.44 24.92 -8.37
N VAL A 121 5.83 25.07 -7.17
CA VAL A 121 5.71 23.98 -6.18
C VAL A 121 4.90 22.83 -6.73
N ARG A 122 3.75 23.09 -7.38
CA ARG A 122 2.91 22.04 -7.98
C ARG A 122 3.64 21.31 -9.10
N GLU A 123 4.33 22.04 -9.97
CA GLU A 123 5.12 21.47 -11.08
C GLU A 123 6.24 20.58 -10.55
N GLU A 124 6.99 21.04 -9.54
CA GLU A 124 8.06 20.26 -8.91
C GLU A 124 7.53 19.00 -8.23
N MET A 125 6.41 19.10 -7.52
CA MET A 125 5.77 17.91 -6.93
C MET A 125 5.31 16.92 -8.00
N CYS A 126 4.72 17.39 -9.09
CA CYS A 126 4.34 16.53 -10.21
C CYS A 126 5.55 15.85 -10.83
N GLU A 127 6.65 16.56 -11.04
CA GLU A 127 7.89 16.00 -11.60
C GLU A 127 8.52 14.96 -10.65
N LEU A 128 8.58 15.23 -9.35
CA LEU A 128 9.08 14.29 -8.35
C LEU A 128 8.25 13.00 -8.30
N LEU A 129 6.93 13.13 -8.42
CA LEU A 129 5.99 12.01 -8.38
C LEU A 129 5.85 11.30 -9.73
N ALA A 130 6.25 11.95 -10.82
CA ALA A 130 6.17 11.36 -12.16
C ALA A 130 6.91 10.02 -12.22
N GLY A 131 6.28 9.06 -12.86
CA GLY A 131 6.80 7.70 -12.99
C GLY A 131 6.13 6.94 -14.11
N THR A 132 6.71 5.80 -14.45
CA THR A 132 6.10 4.91 -15.43
C THR A 132 4.85 4.25 -14.81
N PRO A 133 3.71 4.28 -15.47
CA PRO A 133 2.53 3.53 -15.03
C PRO A 133 2.83 2.04 -14.84
N ALA A 134 1.99 1.35 -14.08
CA ALA A 134 2.09 -0.10 -13.94
C ALA A 134 2.13 -0.76 -15.33
N PRO A 135 3.12 -1.63 -15.61
CA PRO A 135 3.25 -2.25 -16.92
C PRO A 135 2.06 -3.16 -17.21
N ALA A 136 1.62 -3.18 -18.45
CA ALA A 136 0.63 -4.17 -18.88
C ALA A 136 1.29 -5.56 -18.97
N PRO A 137 0.63 -6.63 -18.46
CA PRO A 137 1.14 -8.00 -18.61
C PRO A 137 1.44 -8.35 -20.07
N SER A 138 2.72 -8.64 -20.37
CA SER A 138 3.22 -8.94 -21.72
C SER A 138 3.71 -10.39 -21.86
N SER A 139 3.78 -11.15 -20.75
CA SER A 139 4.13 -12.57 -20.72
C SER A 139 3.10 -13.39 -19.96
N LYS A 140 3.11 -14.71 -20.14
CA LYS A 140 2.22 -15.66 -19.45
C LYS A 140 3.03 -16.79 -18.80
N PRO A 141 2.93 -16.94 -17.48
CA PRO A 141 2.24 -16.05 -16.54
C PRO A 141 3.02 -14.76 -16.29
N TRP A 142 2.32 -13.64 -16.13
CA TRP A 142 2.87 -12.42 -15.53
C TRP A 142 2.93 -12.58 -14.02
N VAL A 143 4.10 -12.49 -13.43
CA VAL A 143 4.30 -12.75 -12.00
C VAL A 143 4.55 -11.45 -11.24
N VAL A 144 3.72 -11.16 -10.26
CA VAL A 144 3.81 -10.00 -9.36
C VAL A 144 4.13 -10.48 -7.96
N LEU A 145 5.25 -10.06 -7.42
CA LEU A 145 5.64 -10.31 -6.03
C LEU A 145 5.21 -9.12 -5.17
N VAL A 146 4.37 -9.36 -4.16
CA VAL A 146 3.86 -8.31 -3.28
C VAL A 146 4.51 -8.42 -1.91
N MET A 147 5.18 -7.36 -1.47
CA MET A 147 5.92 -7.31 -0.21
C MET A 147 5.60 -6.07 0.62
N GLY A 148 5.97 -6.08 1.90
CA GLY A 148 5.72 -5.02 2.88
C GLY A 148 5.52 -5.60 4.27
N VAL A 149 5.48 -4.77 5.31
CA VAL A 149 5.32 -5.23 6.69
C VAL A 149 3.90 -5.74 6.97
N ASN A 150 3.71 -6.40 8.12
CA ASN A 150 2.37 -6.83 8.52
C ASN A 150 1.46 -5.62 8.79
N GLY A 151 0.18 -5.73 8.42
CA GLY A 151 -0.83 -4.69 8.66
C GLY A 151 -0.88 -3.54 7.66
N VAL A 152 0.06 -3.47 6.70
CA VAL A 152 0.04 -2.42 5.64
C VAL A 152 -1.01 -2.65 4.55
N GLY A 153 -1.70 -3.80 4.55
CA GLY A 153 -2.74 -4.09 3.56
C GLY A 153 -2.29 -4.93 2.36
N LYS A 154 -1.20 -5.72 2.45
CA LYS A 154 -0.73 -6.59 1.35
C LYS A 154 -1.83 -7.49 0.79
N THR A 155 -2.41 -8.35 1.64
CA THR A 155 -3.45 -9.31 1.25
C THR A 155 -4.68 -8.62 0.65
N THR A 156 -5.09 -7.48 1.22
CA THR A 156 -6.16 -6.63 0.67
C THR A 156 -5.79 -6.05 -0.70
N THR A 157 -4.56 -5.55 -0.85
CA THR A 157 -4.04 -5.04 -2.12
C THR A 157 -4.04 -6.12 -3.19
N ILE A 158 -3.57 -7.33 -2.85
CA ILE A 158 -3.58 -8.49 -3.76
C ILE A 158 -5.00 -8.81 -4.23
N GLY A 159 -5.97 -8.85 -3.32
CA GLY A 159 -7.37 -9.07 -3.66
C GLY A 159 -7.94 -8.02 -4.62
N LYS A 160 -7.61 -6.74 -4.40
CA LYS A 160 -8.03 -5.63 -5.26
C LYS A 160 -7.31 -5.65 -6.62
N LEU A 161 -6.00 -5.96 -6.67
CA LEU A 161 -5.27 -6.16 -7.92
C LEU A 161 -5.84 -7.33 -8.72
N ALA A 162 -6.18 -8.43 -8.05
CA ALA A 162 -6.84 -9.56 -8.68
C ALA A 162 -8.16 -9.16 -9.32
N ALA A 163 -8.97 -8.34 -8.65
CA ALA A 163 -10.20 -7.81 -9.21
C ALA A 163 -9.96 -6.96 -10.47
N LEU A 164 -8.97 -6.07 -10.46
CA LEU A 164 -8.59 -5.26 -11.63
C LEU A 164 -8.19 -6.12 -12.83
N HIS A 165 -7.38 -7.16 -12.60
CA HIS A 165 -6.99 -8.08 -13.66
C HIS A 165 -8.17 -8.92 -14.16
N ARG A 166 -9.04 -9.38 -13.25
CA ARG A 166 -10.26 -10.14 -13.64
C ARG A 166 -11.23 -9.29 -14.46
N GLN A 167 -11.42 -8.02 -14.09
CA GLN A 167 -12.22 -7.07 -14.87
C GLN A 167 -11.67 -6.85 -16.29
N SER A 168 -10.35 -6.98 -16.46
CA SER A 168 -9.69 -6.94 -17.77
C SER A 168 -9.73 -8.30 -18.52
N GLY A 169 -10.53 -9.27 -18.06
CA GLY A 169 -10.71 -10.58 -18.67
C GLY A 169 -9.58 -11.59 -18.44
N ARG A 170 -8.59 -11.27 -17.58
CA ARG A 170 -7.43 -12.14 -17.32
C ARG A 170 -7.77 -13.23 -16.31
N ARG A 171 -7.15 -14.42 -16.49
CA ARG A 171 -7.15 -15.49 -15.50
C ARG A 171 -6.09 -15.20 -14.45
N VAL A 172 -6.51 -15.18 -13.17
CA VAL A 172 -5.65 -14.79 -12.05
C VAL A 172 -5.48 -15.94 -11.08
N LEU A 173 -4.24 -16.17 -10.63
CA LEU A 173 -3.90 -17.10 -9.55
C LEU A 173 -3.28 -16.33 -8.38
N LEU A 174 -3.81 -16.56 -7.19
CA LEU A 174 -3.24 -16.08 -5.93
C LEU A 174 -2.38 -17.15 -5.30
N VAL A 175 -1.22 -16.78 -4.77
CA VAL A 175 -0.28 -17.69 -4.10
C VAL A 175 -0.07 -17.22 -2.67
N ALA A 176 -0.51 -18.03 -1.69
CA ALA A 176 -0.44 -17.73 -0.26
C ALA A 176 0.94 -18.10 0.33
N ALA A 177 1.96 -17.28 0.07
CA ALA A 177 3.30 -17.53 0.60
C ALA A 177 3.55 -16.92 2.00
N ASP A 178 2.59 -16.20 2.63
CA ASP A 178 2.61 -15.91 4.07
C ASP A 178 2.16 -17.15 4.87
N THR A 179 2.99 -18.17 4.91
CA THR A 179 2.68 -19.47 5.52
C THR A 179 2.72 -19.43 7.05
N PHE A 180 3.29 -18.39 7.63
CA PHE A 180 3.37 -18.23 9.09
C PHE A 180 2.06 -17.78 9.73
N ARG A 181 1.17 -17.15 8.95
CA ARG A 181 -0.09 -16.62 9.43
C ARG A 181 -1.25 -17.36 8.80
N ALA A 182 -1.82 -18.32 9.55
CA ALA A 182 -3.00 -19.07 9.09
C ALA A 182 -4.13 -18.13 8.65
N ALA A 183 -4.40 -17.08 9.46
CA ALA A 183 -5.41 -16.07 9.14
C ALA A 183 -5.15 -15.29 7.83
N ALA A 184 -3.88 -15.11 7.41
CA ALA A 184 -3.56 -14.44 6.15
C ALA A 184 -3.95 -15.32 4.95
N SER A 185 -3.64 -16.62 5.02
CA SER A 185 -4.05 -17.59 4.00
C SER A 185 -5.57 -17.69 3.87
N ASP A 186 -6.29 -17.70 5.00
CA ASP A 186 -7.76 -17.73 4.99
C ASP A 186 -8.36 -16.43 4.44
N GLN A 187 -7.77 -15.27 4.79
CA GLN A 187 -8.17 -13.98 4.22
C GLN A 187 -7.95 -13.95 2.70
N LEU A 188 -6.82 -14.47 2.21
CA LEU A 188 -6.54 -14.55 0.78
C LEU A 188 -7.52 -15.48 0.07
N ALA A 189 -7.97 -16.57 0.71
CA ALA A 189 -8.99 -17.47 0.17
C ALA A 189 -10.34 -16.77 0.00
N VAL A 190 -10.76 -15.96 0.98
CA VAL A 190 -11.98 -15.14 0.86
C VAL A 190 -11.88 -14.16 -0.31
N TRP A 191 -10.70 -13.54 -0.50
CA TRP A 191 -10.48 -12.68 -1.68
C TRP A 191 -10.54 -13.45 -2.99
N ALA A 192 -9.90 -14.64 -3.07
CA ALA A 192 -9.92 -15.49 -4.26
C ALA A 192 -11.36 -15.83 -4.69
N GLU A 193 -12.17 -16.27 -3.72
CA GLU A 193 -13.60 -16.57 -3.94
C GLU A 193 -14.37 -15.34 -4.43
N ARG A 194 -14.21 -14.19 -3.74
CA ARG A 194 -14.93 -12.95 -4.06
C ARG A 194 -14.68 -12.46 -5.47
N VAL A 195 -13.43 -12.56 -5.98
CA VAL A 195 -13.03 -12.04 -7.29
C VAL A 195 -13.01 -13.11 -8.38
N GLY A 196 -13.31 -14.36 -8.05
CA GLY A 196 -13.26 -15.49 -8.98
C GLY A 196 -11.84 -15.80 -9.48
N ALA A 197 -10.83 -15.70 -8.60
CA ALA A 197 -9.44 -16.07 -8.88
C ALA A 197 -9.13 -17.47 -8.37
N ASP A 198 -8.18 -18.16 -9.02
CA ASP A 198 -7.63 -19.41 -8.51
C ASP A 198 -6.76 -19.13 -7.27
N LEU A 199 -6.59 -20.12 -6.40
CA LEU A 199 -5.75 -20.04 -5.22
C LEU A 199 -4.85 -21.26 -5.09
N VAL A 200 -3.57 -21.02 -4.75
CA VAL A 200 -2.63 -22.06 -4.28
C VAL A 200 -2.20 -21.69 -2.86
N ARG A 201 -2.41 -22.63 -1.94
CA ARG A 201 -2.00 -22.56 -0.55
C ARG A 201 -1.57 -23.93 -0.03
N GLN A 202 -0.72 -23.96 0.96
CA GLN A 202 -0.33 -25.16 1.70
C GLN A 202 -0.67 -25.04 3.19
N ARG A 203 -0.29 -26.07 3.96
CA ARG A 203 -0.48 -26.07 5.42
C ARG A 203 0.31 -24.92 6.07
N PRO A 204 -0.18 -24.34 7.16
CA PRO A 204 0.59 -23.37 7.94
C PRO A 204 1.96 -23.94 8.32
N GLY A 205 3.01 -23.11 8.20
CA GLY A 205 4.39 -23.50 8.47
C GLY A 205 5.11 -24.20 7.31
N SER A 206 4.47 -24.41 6.16
CA SER A 206 5.15 -24.88 4.95
C SER A 206 6.23 -23.89 4.49
N ASP A 207 7.24 -24.35 3.75
CA ASP A 207 8.25 -23.47 3.14
C ASP A 207 7.58 -22.53 2.12
N PRO A 208 7.65 -21.20 2.30
CA PRO A 208 7.08 -20.24 1.34
C PRO A 208 7.55 -20.45 -0.09
N ALA A 209 8.81 -20.87 -0.27
CA ALA A 209 9.38 -21.13 -1.58
C ALA A 209 8.75 -22.37 -2.27
N ALA A 210 8.35 -23.38 -1.51
CA ALA A 210 7.62 -24.53 -2.03
C ALA A 210 6.21 -24.14 -2.48
N VAL A 211 5.52 -23.28 -1.71
CA VAL A 211 4.20 -22.76 -2.08
C VAL A 211 4.26 -21.97 -3.39
N VAL A 212 5.28 -21.11 -3.53
CA VAL A 212 5.50 -20.34 -4.76
C VAL A 212 5.80 -21.25 -5.94
N PHE A 213 6.65 -22.27 -5.76
CA PHE A 213 6.94 -23.25 -6.79
C PHE A 213 5.66 -23.95 -7.29
N ASP A 214 4.85 -24.49 -6.37
CA ASP A 214 3.59 -25.14 -6.70
C ASP A 214 2.61 -24.19 -7.42
N GLY A 215 2.56 -22.93 -6.94
CA GLY A 215 1.76 -21.88 -7.58
C GLY A 215 2.16 -21.63 -9.03
N LEU A 216 3.47 -21.56 -9.31
CA LEU A 216 3.97 -21.35 -10.68
C LEU A 216 3.76 -22.58 -11.57
N GLN A 217 3.89 -23.80 -11.06
CA GLN A 217 3.55 -25.02 -11.79
C GLN A 217 2.04 -25.06 -12.12
N ALA A 218 1.19 -24.75 -11.13
CA ALA A 218 -0.25 -24.65 -11.36
C ALA A 218 -0.61 -23.57 -12.38
N ALA A 219 0.08 -22.42 -12.35
CA ALA A 219 -0.13 -21.34 -13.30
C ALA A 219 0.16 -21.76 -14.74
N LYS A 220 1.26 -22.47 -14.96
CA LYS A 220 1.63 -23.03 -16.28
C LYS A 220 0.59 -24.05 -16.75
N ALA A 221 0.22 -25.01 -15.89
CA ALA A 221 -0.71 -26.08 -16.22
C ALA A 221 -2.13 -25.56 -16.53
N ARG A 222 -2.55 -24.49 -15.88
CA ARG A 222 -3.89 -23.89 -16.02
C ARG A 222 -3.93 -22.72 -17.01
N ALA A 223 -2.85 -22.42 -17.70
CA ALA A 223 -2.72 -21.26 -18.61
C ALA A 223 -3.17 -19.94 -17.94
N ILE A 224 -2.69 -19.67 -16.73
CA ILE A 224 -2.95 -18.43 -15.97
C ILE A 224 -2.25 -17.25 -16.63
N ASP A 225 -2.94 -16.11 -16.69
CA ASP A 225 -2.37 -14.88 -17.24
C ASP A 225 -1.53 -14.12 -16.20
N VAL A 226 -2.02 -14.05 -14.94
CA VAL A 226 -1.38 -13.27 -13.88
C VAL A 226 -1.30 -14.08 -12.59
N VAL A 227 -0.12 -14.10 -11.96
CA VAL A 227 0.13 -14.70 -10.65
C VAL A 227 0.46 -13.60 -9.66
N LEU A 228 -0.30 -13.50 -8.56
CA LEU A 228 -0.05 -12.57 -7.47
C LEU A 228 0.43 -13.35 -6.24
N VAL A 229 1.64 -13.05 -5.76
CA VAL A 229 2.29 -13.76 -4.66
C VAL A 229 2.21 -12.90 -3.38
N ASP A 230 1.47 -13.40 -2.36
CA ASP A 230 1.41 -12.79 -1.02
C ASP A 230 2.57 -13.29 -0.16
N THR A 231 3.35 -12.38 0.42
CA THR A 231 4.54 -12.71 1.22
C THR A 231 4.36 -12.37 2.70
N ALA A 232 5.16 -13.00 3.55
CA ALA A 232 5.28 -12.61 4.94
C ALA A 232 5.76 -11.15 5.09
N GLY A 233 5.47 -10.54 6.26
CA GLY A 233 5.83 -9.14 6.52
C GLY A 233 6.38 -8.92 7.93
N ARG A 234 7.12 -9.88 8.50
CA ARG A 234 7.65 -9.82 9.87
C ARG A 234 8.97 -9.04 9.94
N LEU A 235 8.90 -7.70 9.89
CA LEU A 235 10.09 -6.86 9.87
C LEU A 235 10.92 -6.91 11.17
N HIS A 236 10.34 -7.32 12.30
CA HIS A 236 11.07 -7.50 13.56
C HIS A 236 12.11 -8.66 13.51
N THR A 237 11.95 -9.59 12.56
CA THR A 237 12.95 -10.59 12.18
C THR A 237 13.60 -10.20 10.84
N ARG A 238 14.12 -8.99 10.74
CA ARG A 238 14.54 -8.32 9.49
C ARG A 238 15.43 -9.21 8.61
N THR A 239 16.47 -9.82 9.19
CA THR A 239 17.42 -10.65 8.43
C THR A 239 16.70 -11.83 7.77
N ASN A 240 15.89 -12.59 8.52
CA ASN A 240 15.19 -13.76 8.02
C ASN A 240 14.19 -13.40 6.91
N LEU A 241 13.45 -12.29 7.07
CA LEU A 241 12.49 -11.83 6.06
C LEU A 241 13.18 -11.45 4.75
N MET A 242 14.30 -10.73 4.82
CA MET A 242 15.03 -10.31 3.62
C MET A 242 15.65 -11.52 2.88
N GLU A 243 16.15 -12.51 3.62
CA GLU A 243 16.65 -13.76 3.04
C GLU A 243 15.51 -14.58 2.40
N GLU A 244 14.35 -14.64 3.03
CA GLU A 244 13.17 -15.29 2.48
C GLU A 244 12.74 -14.62 1.17
N LEU A 245 12.63 -13.31 1.11
CA LEU A 245 12.28 -12.58 -0.11
C LEU A 245 13.30 -12.83 -1.24
N ARG A 246 14.61 -12.86 -0.93
CA ARG A 246 15.64 -13.23 -1.91
C ARG A 246 15.49 -14.67 -2.39
N LYS A 247 15.12 -15.60 -1.49
CA LYS A 247 14.85 -17.01 -1.85
C LYS A 247 13.64 -17.11 -2.79
N LEU A 248 12.53 -16.42 -2.46
CA LEU A 248 11.34 -16.40 -3.30
C LEU A 248 11.64 -15.86 -4.71
N ARG A 249 12.36 -14.74 -4.81
CA ARG A 249 12.76 -14.17 -6.11
C ARG A 249 13.59 -15.15 -6.94
N ARG A 250 14.54 -15.86 -6.32
CA ARG A 250 15.34 -16.88 -7.03
C ARG A 250 14.48 -18.03 -7.55
N VAL A 251 13.51 -18.51 -6.77
CA VAL A 251 12.59 -19.56 -7.20
C VAL A 251 11.72 -19.05 -8.35
N ILE A 252 11.16 -17.85 -8.24
CA ILE A 252 10.34 -17.25 -9.29
C ILE A 252 11.13 -17.11 -10.59
N ALA A 253 12.34 -16.55 -10.54
CA ALA A 253 13.19 -16.33 -11.72
C ALA A 253 13.61 -17.65 -12.39
N ARG A 254 13.84 -18.71 -11.60
CA ARG A 254 14.16 -20.03 -12.12
C ARG A 254 12.98 -20.66 -12.85
N GLU A 255 11.78 -20.54 -12.28
CA GLU A 255 10.58 -21.17 -12.85
C GLU A 255 9.99 -20.40 -14.03
N VAL A 256 10.10 -19.06 -14.00
CA VAL A 256 9.59 -18.18 -15.06
C VAL A 256 10.71 -17.19 -15.43
N PRO A 257 11.44 -17.42 -16.53
CA PRO A 257 12.50 -16.51 -16.95
C PRO A 257 12.02 -15.06 -17.09
N GLY A 258 12.79 -14.13 -16.51
CA GLY A 258 12.43 -12.70 -16.47
C GLY A 258 11.49 -12.30 -15.33
N ALA A 259 10.94 -13.23 -14.57
CA ALA A 259 10.10 -12.93 -13.41
C ALA A 259 10.93 -12.84 -12.09
N PRO A 260 10.42 -12.17 -11.06
CA PRO A 260 9.14 -11.46 -11.04
C PRO A 260 9.16 -10.27 -11.99
N HIS A 261 8.09 -10.08 -12.77
CA HIS A 261 7.96 -8.99 -13.71
C HIS A 261 7.66 -7.67 -13.00
N GLU A 262 6.97 -7.78 -11.87
CA GLU A 262 6.75 -6.69 -10.92
C GLU A 262 7.07 -7.13 -9.50
N THR A 263 7.68 -6.23 -8.74
CA THR A 263 7.88 -6.36 -7.31
C THR A 263 7.26 -5.12 -6.66
N LEU A 264 6.06 -5.29 -6.10
CA LEU A 264 5.28 -4.22 -5.50
C LEU A 264 5.56 -4.13 -4.01
N LEU A 265 6.00 -2.97 -3.57
CA LEU A 265 6.14 -2.64 -2.15
C LEU A 265 4.87 -1.94 -1.66
N VAL A 266 4.15 -2.58 -0.74
CA VAL A 266 2.97 -2.01 -0.10
C VAL A 266 3.37 -1.29 1.18
N LEU A 267 3.00 -0.02 1.28
CA LEU A 267 3.28 0.86 2.40
C LEU A 267 1.99 1.48 2.94
N ASP A 268 1.92 1.69 4.24
CA ASP A 268 0.82 2.34 4.93
C ASP A 268 1.12 3.83 5.11
N ALA A 269 0.35 4.70 4.46
CA ALA A 269 0.53 6.15 4.50
C ALA A 269 0.38 6.73 5.92
N THR A 270 -0.42 6.08 6.77
CA THR A 270 -0.63 6.55 8.17
C THR A 270 0.63 6.51 9.01
N THR A 271 1.62 5.72 8.61
CA THR A 271 2.89 5.56 9.35
C THR A 271 3.92 6.67 9.07
N GLY A 272 3.64 7.57 8.11
CA GLY A 272 4.48 8.73 7.82
C GLY A 272 5.94 8.34 7.53
N GLN A 273 6.91 8.97 8.18
CA GLN A 273 8.35 8.71 7.97
C GLN A 273 8.78 7.26 8.23
N ASN A 274 8.02 6.49 9.01
CA ASN A 274 8.29 5.06 9.15
C ASN A 274 8.08 4.29 7.82
N ALA A 275 7.14 4.73 6.96
CA ALA A 275 7.00 4.14 5.63
C ALA A 275 8.25 4.36 4.77
N VAL A 276 8.91 5.52 4.86
CA VAL A 276 10.17 5.82 4.17
C VAL A 276 11.29 4.88 4.65
N ALA A 277 11.42 4.69 5.97
CA ALA A 277 12.40 3.75 6.53
C ALA A 277 12.15 2.30 6.10
N GLN A 278 10.88 1.88 6.02
CA GLN A 278 10.50 0.58 5.46
C GLN A 278 10.87 0.49 3.98
N ALA A 279 10.56 1.50 3.18
CA ALA A 279 10.88 1.55 1.76
C ALA A 279 12.37 1.33 1.50
N ARG A 280 13.24 2.03 2.24
CA ARG A 280 14.69 1.84 2.19
C ARG A 280 15.09 0.39 2.48
N THR A 281 14.59 -0.16 3.60
CA THR A 281 14.91 -1.53 4.03
C THR A 281 14.53 -2.59 3.00
N PHE A 282 13.34 -2.48 2.40
CA PHE A 282 12.89 -3.44 1.39
C PHE A 282 13.64 -3.28 0.06
N SER A 283 14.02 -2.05 -0.31
CA SER A 283 14.81 -1.78 -1.52
C SER A 283 16.21 -2.37 -1.46
N GLU A 284 16.82 -2.48 -0.28
CA GLU A 284 18.10 -3.16 -0.07
C GLU A 284 18.01 -4.68 -0.32
N ALA A 285 16.84 -5.27 -0.09
CA ALA A 285 16.63 -6.72 -0.21
C ALA A 285 16.13 -7.17 -1.57
N ALA A 286 15.35 -6.32 -2.23
CA ALA A 286 14.71 -6.64 -3.49
C ALA A 286 14.61 -5.39 -4.37
N THR A 287 14.75 -5.56 -5.69
CA THR A 287 14.49 -4.49 -6.65
C THR A 287 13.00 -4.19 -6.66
N VAL A 288 12.61 -3.07 -6.06
CA VAL A 288 11.22 -2.57 -6.08
C VAL A 288 10.96 -1.98 -7.46
N THR A 289 9.93 -2.45 -8.14
CA THR A 289 9.52 -1.92 -9.46
C THR A 289 8.34 -0.96 -9.37
N GLY A 290 7.60 -1.01 -8.25
CA GLY A 290 6.47 -0.13 -7.99
C GLY A 290 6.07 -0.10 -6.53
N VAL A 291 5.42 0.97 -6.14
CA VAL A 291 4.91 1.19 -4.77
C VAL A 291 3.39 1.26 -4.79
N VAL A 292 2.79 0.63 -3.80
CA VAL A 292 1.37 0.78 -3.47
C VAL A 292 1.26 1.50 -2.14
N LEU A 293 0.67 2.69 -2.13
CA LEU A 293 0.46 3.46 -0.91
C LEU A 293 -0.99 3.31 -0.44
N THR A 294 -1.18 2.66 0.70
CA THR A 294 -2.51 2.34 1.26
C THR A 294 -2.95 3.32 2.33
N LYS A 295 -4.24 3.29 2.68
CA LYS A 295 -4.85 4.04 3.80
C LYS A 295 -4.70 5.55 3.70
N LEU A 296 -4.66 6.08 2.48
CA LEU A 296 -4.60 7.52 2.26
C LEU A 296 -5.86 8.24 2.75
N ASP A 297 -6.99 7.56 2.76
CA ASP A 297 -8.28 8.06 3.25
C ASP A 297 -8.32 8.28 4.77
N GLY A 298 -7.47 7.60 5.51
CA GLY A 298 -7.39 7.68 6.97
C GLY A 298 -6.30 8.61 7.50
N THR A 299 -5.61 9.37 6.65
CA THR A 299 -4.42 10.11 7.10
C THR A 299 -4.34 11.54 6.59
N ALA A 300 -3.73 12.39 7.42
CA ALA A 300 -3.27 13.73 7.04
C ALA A 300 -1.79 13.75 6.59
N ARG A 301 -1.18 12.58 6.33
CA ARG A 301 0.25 12.38 6.04
C ARG A 301 0.53 12.01 4.59
N GLY A 302 -0.33 12.42 3.66
CA GLY A 302 -0.18 12.09 2.23
C GLY A 302 1.12 12.58 1.59
N GLY A 303 1.78 13.57 2.18
CA GLY A 303 3.12 14.03 1.75
C GLY A 303 4.19 12.94 1.79
N VAL A 304 3.98 11.86 2.55
CA VAL A 304 4.86 10.68 2.56
C VAL A 304 5.02 10.06 1.17
N ALA A 305 4.06 10.23 0.27
CA ALA A 305 4.14 9.78 -1.13
C ALA A 305 5.39 10.35 -1.82
N ILE A 306 5.65 11.64 -1.65
CA ILE A 306 6.80 12.36 -2.22
C ILE A 306 8.11 11.85 -1.60
N ALA A 307 8.12 11.67 -0.26
CA ALA A 307 9.27 11.18 0.46
C ALA A 307 9.68 9.76 0.03
N VAL A 308 8.71 8.85 -0.07
CA VAL A 308 8.94 7.47 -0.52
C VAL A 308 9.46 7.45 -1.95
N ARG A 309 8.83 8.19 -2.87
CA ARG A 309 9.24 8.26 -4.26
C ARG A 309 10.68 8.73 -4.42
N ARG A 310 11.07 9.77 -3.67
CA ARG A 310 12.43 10.30 -3.67
C ARG A 310 13.44 9.33 -3.06
N GLU A 311 13.05 8.63 -1.98
CA GLU A 311 13.95 7.71 -1.25
C GLU A 311 14.38 6.52 -2.08
N ILE A 312 13.47 5.87 -2.77
CA ILE A 312 13.74 4.60 -3.44
C ILE A 312 13.73 4.69 -4.97
N GLY A 313 13.32 5.81 -5.54
CA GLY A 313 13.26 6.01 -6.99
C GLY A 313 12.20 5.17 -7.73
N ALA A 314 11.56 4.20 -7.07
CA ALA A 314 10.51 3.39 -7.68
C ALA A 314 9.21 4.20 -7.83
N PRO A 315 8.46 4.05 -8.95
CA PRO A 315 7.23 4.80 -9.17
C PRO A 315 6.12 4.37 -8.20
N LEU A 316 5.30 5.32 -7.79
CA LEU A 316 4.00 5.01 -7.21
C LEU A 316 3.12 4.48 -8.32
N GLN A 317 2.61 3.25 -8.19
CA GLN A 317 1.76 2.63 -9.20
C GLN A 317 0.29 2.62 -8.80
N TYR A 318 0.01 2.45 -7.51
CA TYR A 318 -1.35 2.40 -7.01
C TYR A 318 -1.49 3.14 -5.68
N VAL A 319 -2.71 3.61 -5.43
CA VAL A 319 -3.13 4.20 -4.14
C VAL A 319 -4.40 3.51 -3.63
N GLY A 320 -4.42 3.22 -2.33
CA GLY A 320 -5.57 2.69 -1.61
C GLY A 320 -6.30 3.80 -0.88
N LEU A 321 -7.59 3.94 -1.15
CA LEU A 321 -8.47 5.03 -0.72
C LEU A 321 -9.66 4.53 0.11
N GLY A 322 -9.55 3.33 0.68
CA GLY A 322 -10.61 2.70 1.47
C GLY A 322 -10.58 1.18 1.40
N GLU A 323 -11.62 0.53 1.92
CA GLU A 323 -11.71 -0.93 2.05
C GLU A 323 -12.43 -1.64 0.89
N GLY A 324 -13.16 -0.92 0.04
CA GLY A 324 -13.88 -1.46 -1.11
C GLY A 324 -12.95 -2.03 -2.18
N VAL A 325 -13.46 -2.93 -3.00
CA VAL A 325 -12.71 -3.55 -4.10
C VAL A 325 -12.22 -2.49 -5.10
N GLU A 326 -13.05 -1.47 -5.37
CA GLU A 326 -12.72 -0.36 -6.27
C GLU A 326 -11.90 0.75 -5.62
N ASP A 327 -11.51 0.64 -4.35
CA ASP A 327 -10.74 1.67 -3.66
C ASP A 327 -9.22 1.53 -3.85
N LEU A 328 -8.76 0.63 -4.72
CA LEU A 328 -7.40 0.61 -5.24
C LEU A 328 -7.40 1.24 -6.63
N ARG A 329 -6.59 2.28 -6.82
CA ARG A 329 -6.54 3.02 -8.09
C ARG A 329 -5.12 3.13 -8.61
N PRO A 330 -4.94 3.11 -9.94
CA PRO A 330 -3.70 3.57 -10.53
C PRO A 330 -3.36 4.97 -10.03
N PHE A 331 -2.08 5.18 -9.76
CA PHE A 331 -1.57 6.49 -9.33
C PHE A 331 -1.36 7.39 -10.55
N ASP A 332 -1.85 8.61 -10.46
CA ASP A 332 -1.53 9.71 -11.35
C ASP A 332 -0.98 10.88 -10.55
N ALA A 333 0.19 11.39 -10.95
CA ALA A 333 0.90 12.43 -10.22
C ALA A 333 0.14 13.78 -10.23
N ARG A 334 -0.48 14.14 -11.37
CA ARG A 334 -1.24 15.38 -11.50
C ARG A 334 -2.51 15.33 -10.68
N ASP A 335 -3.29 14.26 -10.85
CA ASP A 335 -4.53 14.05 -10.08
C ASP A 335 -4.25 14.08 -8.58
N PHE A 336 -3.12 13.50 -8.14
CA PHE A 336 -2.72 13.48 -6.75
C PHE A 336 -2.34 14.87 -6.23
N VAL A 337 -1.52 15.62 -6.96
CA VAL A 337 -1.10 16.97 -6.60
C VAL A 337 -2.32 17.92 -6.64
N ASP A 338 -3.19 17.82 -7.63
CA ASP A 338 -4.40 18.62 -7.74
C ASP A 338 -5.38 18.33 -6.59
N ALA A 339 -5.47 17.08 -6.15
CA ALA A 339 -6.27 16.73 -4.98
C ALA A 339 -5.69 17.29 -3.67
N LEU A 340 -4.36 17.42 -3.57
CA LEU A 340 -3.68 18.03 -2.42
C LEU A 340 -3.85 19.55 -2.37
N PHE A 341 -3.75 20.23 -3.51
CA PHE A 341 -3.83 21.70 -3.58
C PHE A 341 -5.25 22.25 -3.72
N GLY A 342 -6.26 21.35 -3.84
CA GLY A 342 -7.67 21.76 -3.88
C GLY A 342 -8.14 22.21 -5.26
N GLY A 343 -7.65 21.61 -6.33
CA GLY A 343 -8.10 21.76 -7.72
C GLY A 343 -8.56 23.19 -8.03
N GLU A 344 -7.68 24.07 -8.44
CA GLU A 344 -8.12 25.31 -9.06
C GLU A 344 -8.70 24.96 -10.41
N ALA A 345 -10.02 25.28 -10.59
CA ALA A 345 -10.37 25.91 -11.83
C ALA A 345 -9.48 27.17 -11.92
N ASP A 346 -8.46 27.14 -12.77
CA ASP A 346 -7.78 28.36 -13.22
C ASP A 346 -8.87 29.23 -13.86
N ALA A 347 -9.27 30.29 -13.14
CA ALA A 347 -10.04 31.38 -13.73
C ALA A 347 -9.10 32.31 -14.47
#